data_58adbe7357be4bc16006a5e5408f2033
#
_entry.id   58adbe7357be4bc16006a5e5408f2033
#
_cell.length_a   1.000
_cell.length_b   1.000
_cell.length_c   1.000
_cell.angle_alpha   90.00
_cell.angle_beta   90.00
_cell.angle_gamma   90.00
#
_symmetry.space_group_name_H-M   'P 1'
#
loop_
_entity.id
_entity.type
_entity.pdbx_description
1 polymer ?
#
loop_
_entity_poly.entity_id
_entity_poly.type
_entity_poly.pdbx_seq_one_letter_code
_entity_poly.pdbx_strand_id
1 'polypeptide(L)'
;MTQNQKSAQTSTADEASNERIVRKVTWIGLFVNLVLAAIKFAAGIFGRSQALVADAIHSLTDLTTDIAVIAGSHYWSRPPDENHPYGHRRLETLVTVFIGVMLIAAGIGIGWKAISTLQEKQAASPGWIAVLAALASIVCKESLYRWTAITGRRVKSPALAANAWHHRTDALSSIPVLIAVAGARIYPSWSFLDHVGAVVVSIFILHASIKIIWPGLSELIDVGAPTETRKKIRDIALKNEGVLQVHDIRTRYISSSIQVDLHIVVDGSITVRAGHVIADDVRDRIIGEIPEVLDVIVHVDPPEKAV
;
A
#
# COMPACT_ATOMS: atom_id res chain seq x y z
N MET A 1 17.39 13.64 40.63
CA MET A 1 16.76 13.48 39.33
C MET A 1 16.29 14.85 38.88
N THR A 2 16.88 15.39 37.84
CA THR A 2 16.56 16.72 37.33
C THR A 2 15.21 16.72 36.61
N GLN A 3 14.51 17.86 36.58
CA GLN A 3 13.21 18.07 35.98
C GLN A 3 13.19 17.63 34.49
N ASN A 4 14.31 17.71 33.78
CA ASN A 4 14.53 17.24 32.43
C ASN A 4 14.51 15.69 32.29
N GLN A 5 14.98 14.95 33.30
CA GLN A 5 14.93 13.48 33.26
C GLN A 5 13.51 12.94 33.50
N LYS A 6 12.71 13.65 34.31
CA LYS A 6 11.29 13.28 34.50
C LYS A 6 10.43 13.55 33.26
N SER A 7 10.67 14.65 32.54
CA SER A 7 9.94 14.96 31.29
C SER A 7 10.30 14.01 30.14
N ALA A 8 11.57 13.58 30.03
CA ALA A 8 11.98 12.57 29.04
C ALA A 8 11.39 11.19 29.33
N GLN A 9 11.33 10.76 30.61
CA GLN A 9 10.74 9.49 31.00
C GLN A 9 9.20 9.46 30.84
N THR A 10 8.50 10.56 31.07
CA THR A 10 7.05 10.67 30.77
C THR A 10 6.79 10.64 29.27
N SER A 11 7.59 11.30 28.44
CA SER A 11 7.45 11.27 26.97
C SER A 11 7.61 9.85 26.41
N THR A 12 8.63 9.10 26.84
CA THR A 12 8.87 7.72 26.38
C THR A 12 7.79 6.73 26.86
N ALA A 13 7.24 6.93 28.06
CA ALA A 13 6.15 6.11 28.57
C ALA A 13 4.82 6.36 27.81
N ASP A 14 4.54 7.62 27.46
CA ASP A 14 3.39 8.00 26.66
C ASP A 14 3.50 7.51 25.23
N GLU A 15 4.67 7.55 24.63
CA GLU A 15 4.95 7.01 23.28
C GLU A 15 4.73 5.49 23.25
N ALA A 16 5.29 4.74 24.19
CA ALA A 16 5.10 3.30 24.31
C ALA A 16 3.64 2.90 24.57
N SER A 17 2.88 3.73 25.31
CA SER A 17 1.45 3.57 25.53
C SER A 17 0.67 3.77 24.24
N ASN A 18 0.99 4.83 23.47
CA ASN A 18 0.36 5.14 22.19
C ASN A 18 0.59 4.04 21.16
N GLU A 19 1.80 3.50 21.06
CA GLU A 19 2.12 2.38 20.16
C GLU A 19 1.28 1.13 20.48
N ARG A 20 1.12 0.80 21.76
CA ARG A 20 0.26 -0.31 22.18
C ARG A 20 -1.21 -0.10 21.79
N ILE A 21 -1.71 1.13 21.90
CA ILE A 21 -3.07 1.49 21.49
C ILE A 21 -3.22 1.34 19.97
N VAL A 22 -2.27 1.89 19.20
CA VAL A 22 -2.27 1.78 17.73
C VAL A 22 -2.30 0.31 17.32
N ARG A 23 -1.39 -0.50 17.84
CA ARG A 23 -1.33 -1.94 17.55
C ARG A 23 -2.61 -2.67 17.91
N LYS A 24 -3.19 -2.40 19.09
CA LYS A 24 -4.44 -3.02 19.52
C LYS A 24 -5.61 -2.68 18.60
N VAL A 25 -5.75 -1.41 18.20
CA VAL A 25 -6.82 -0.95 17.31
C VAL A 25 -6.68 -1.58 15.93
N THR A 26 -5.46 -1.66 15.40
CA THR A 26 -5.19 -2.29 14.10
C THR A 26 -5.55 -3.79 14.12
N TRP A 27 -5.15 -4.53 15.16
CA TRP A 27 -5.48 -5.96 15.28
C TRP A 27 -6.98 -6.21 15.43
N ILE A 28 -7.69 -5.36 16.18
CA ILE A 28 -9.16 -5.46 16.31
C ILE A 28 -9.80 -5.18 14.94
N GLY A 29 -9.33 -4.15 14.21
CA GLY A 29 -9.81 -3.85 12.86
C GLY A 29 -9.63 -5.03 11.89
N LEU A 30 -8.44 -5.64 11.89
CA LEU A 30 -8.12 -6.81 11.08
C LEU A 30 -9.06 -7.99 11.41
N PHE A 31 -9.24 -8.29 12.69
CA PHE A 31 -10.13 -9.37 13.15
C PHE A 31 -11.59 -9.12 12.73
N VAL A 32 -12.09 -7.90 12.92
CA VAL A 32 -13.45 -7.54 12.50
C VAL A 32 -13.63 -7.66 10.99
N ASN A 33 -12.66 -7.21 10.20
CA ASN A 33 -12.67 -7.35 8.73
C ASN A 33 -12.68 -8.82 8.29
N LEU A 34 -11.91 -9.68 8.96
CA LEU A 34 -11.89 -11.11 8.68
C LEU A 34 -13.27 -11.76 8.95
N VAL A 35 -13.85 -11.46 10.11
CA VAL A 35 -15.17 -11.98 10.49
C VAL A 35 -16.24 -11.48 9.52
N LEU A 36 -16.23 -10.20 9.17
CA LEU A 36 -17.18 -9.63 8.21
C LEU A 36 -17.03 -10.24 6.80
N ALA A 37 -15.80 -10.46 6.33
CA ALA A 37 -15.57 -11.12 5.05
C ALA A 37 -16.12 -12.55 5.05
N ALA A 38 -15.89 -13.32 6.11
CA ALA A 38 -16.42 -14.67 6.26
C ALA A 38 -17.97 -14.69 6.31
N ILE A 39 -18.58 -13.76 7.06
CA ILE A 39 -20.04 -13.62 7.14
C ILE A 39 -20.63 -13.26 5.77
N LYS A 40 -20.05 -12.26 5.08
CA LYS A 40 -20.50 -11.88 3.73
C LYS A 40 -20.38 -13.05 2.75
N PHE A 41 -19.28 -13.79 2.80
CA PHE A 41 -19.05 -14.92 1.91
C PHE A 41 -20.09 -16.04 2.15
N ALA A 42 -20.29 -16.43 3.41
CA ALA A 42 -21.29 -17.42 3.78
C ALA A 42 -22.72 -16.95 3.42
N ALA A 43 -23.07 -15.71 3.80
CA ALA A 43 -24.38 -15.14 3.49
C ALA A 43 -24.62 -14.95 1.97
N GLY A 44 -23.56 -14.66 1.21
CA GLY A 44 -23.61 -14.58 -0.25
C GLY A 44 -23.93 -15.93 -0.90
N ILE A 45 -23.27 -17.00 -0.43
CA ILE A 45 -23.50 -18.36 -0.93
C ILE A 45 -24.91 -18.84 -0.54
N PHE A 46 -25.24 -18.84 0.76
CA PHE A 46 -26.53 -19.32 1.25
C PHE A 46 -27.70 -18.42 0.81
N GLY A 47 -27.44 -17.12 0.69
CA GLY A 47 -28.41 -16.13 0.19
C GLY A 47 -28.47 -16.05 -1.33
N ARG A 48 -27.67 -16.84 -2.08
CA ARG A 48 -27.61 -16.86 -3.55
C ARG A 48 -27.41 -15.46 -4.17
N SER A 49 -26.54 -14.65 -3.59
CA SER A 49 -26.20 -13.33 -4.08
C SER A 49 -24.78 -13.30 -4.63
N GLN A 50 -24.64 -13.07 -5.93
CA GLN A 50 -23.35 -12.94 -6.60
C GLN A 50 -22.67 -11.64 -6.21
N ALA A 51 -23.43 -10.56 -6.07
CA ALA A 51 -22.90 -9.26 -5.64
C ALA A 51 -22.29 -9.33 -4.24
N LEU A 52 -22.95 -10.03 -3.28
CA LEU A 52 -22.42 -10.16 -1.93
C LEU A 52 -21.18 -11.08 -1.87
N VAL A 53 -21.14 -12.15 -2.67
CA VAL A 53 -19.93 -12.99 -2.82
C VAL A 53 -18.77 -12.18 -3.39
N ALA A 54 -19.03 -11.37 -4.41
CA ALA A 54 -18.03 -10.48 -5.00
C ALA A 54 -17.48 -9.46 -3.96
N ASP A 55 -18.37 -8.84 -3.18
CA ASP A 55 -18.00 -7.91 -2.12
C ASP A 55 -17.23 -8.60 -0.97
N ALA A 56 -17.54 -9.87 -0.68
CA ALA A 56 -16.76 -10.68 0.27
C ALA A 56 -15.34 -10.93 -0.24
N ILE A 57 -15.19 -11.29 -1.52
CA ILE A 57 -13.87 -11.50 -2.13
C ILE A 57 -13.09 -10.20 -2.17
N HIS A 58 -13.71 -9.06 -2.45
CA HIS A 58 -13.08 -7.75 -2.35
C HIS A 58 -12.54 -7.50 -0.93
N SER A 59 -13.36 -7.75 0.10
CA SER A 59 -12.92 -7.60 1.50
C SER A 59 -11.81 -8.58 1.91
N LEU A 60 -11.79 -9.81 1.37
CA LEU A 60 -10.69 -10.75 1.56
C LEU A 60 -9.40 -10.29 0.91
N THR A 61 -9.51 -9.59 -0.20
CA THR A 61 -8.38 -8.98 -0.91
C THR A 61 -7.61 -8.01 -0.03
N ASP A 62 -8.33 -7.05 0.54
CA ASP A 62 -7.74 -6.03 1.42
C ASP A 62 -7.05 -6.69 2.61
N LEU A 63 -7.73 -7.68 3.21
CA LEU A 63 -7.19 -8.46 4.32
C LEU A 63 -5.92 -9.25 3.93
N THR A 64 -5.89 -9.84 2.73
CA THR A 64 -4.73 -10.60 2.25
C THR A 64 -3.50 -9.70 2.09
N THR A 65 -3.71 -8.48 1.59
CA THR A 65 -2.65 -7.48 1.46
C THR A 65 -2.11 -7.08 2.84
N ASP A 66 -3.00 -6.81 3.81
CA ASP A 66 -2.60 -6.46 5.18
C ASP A 66 -1.81 -7.59 5.86
N ILE A 67 -2.28 -8.84 5.74
CA ILE A 67 -1.59 -10.02 6.29
C ILE A 67 -0.24 -10.21 5.62
N ALA A 68 -0.16 -10.07 4.29
CA ALA A 68 1.09 -10.22 3.56
C ALA A 68 2.13 -9.19 4.03
N VAL A 69 1.73 -7.93 4.22
CA VAL A 69 2.60 -6.89 4.75
C VAL A 69 3.06 -7.23 6.16
N ILE A 70 2.16 -7.60 7.07
CA ILE A 70 2.51 -7.93 8.46
C ILE A 70 3.43 -9.16 8.54
N ALA A 71 3.07 -10.24 7.85
CA ALA A 71 3.83 -11.49 7.90
C ALA A 71 5.15 -11.40 7.14
N GLY A 72 5.16 -10.70 6.02
CA GLY A 72 6.31 -10.57 5.15
C GLY A 72 7.32 -9.54 5.64
N SER A 73 6.90 -8.50 6.38
CA SER A 73 7.77 -7.42 6.84
C SER A 73 9.02 -7.92 7.57
N HIS A 74 8.88 -8.99 8.34
CA HIS A 74 10.03 -9.62 9.02
C HIS A 74 11.06 -10.20 8.03
N TYR A 75 10.63 -10.68 6.86
CA TYR A 75 11.51 -11.30 5.87
C TYR A 75 12.21 -10.26 4.99
N TRP A 76 11.46 -9.32 4.43
CA TRP A 76 12.06 -8.33 3.52
C TRP A 76 12.80 -7.20 4.23
N SER A 77 12.61 -7.03 5.55
CA SER A 77 13.42 -6.11 6.37
C SER A 77 14.77 -6.70 6.79
N ARG A 78 15.09 -7.94 6.40
CA ARG A 78 16.40 -8.52 6.70
C ARG A 78 17.50 -7.75 5.98
N PRO A 79 18.65 -7.51 6.67
CA PRO A 79 19.80 -6.86 6.06
C PRO A 79 20.39 -7.70 4.91
N PRO A 80 21.26 -7.11 4.10
CA PRO A 80 22.05 -7.84 3.11
C PRO A 80 22.77 -9.05 3.71
N ASP A 81 22.82 -10.16 2.96
CA ASP A 81 23.57 -11.38 3.26
C ASP A 81 24.40 -11.82 2.05
N GLU A 82 25.14 -12.93 2.16
CA GLU A 82 26.02 -13.45 1.08
C GLU A 82 25.26 -13.76 -0.22
N ASN A 83 24.00 -14.22 -0.12
CA ASN A 83 23.18 -14.57 -1.28
C ASN A 83 22.37 -13.38 -1.81
N HIS A 84 22.12 -12.39 -0.96
CA HIS A 84 21.32 -11.18 -1.27
C HIS A 84 22.08 -9.91 -0.89
N PRO A 85 23.13 -9.53 -1.65
CA PRO A 85 23.99 -8.37 -1.32
C PRO A 85 23.25 -7.04 -1.25
N TYR A 86 22.11 -6.91 -1.93
CA TYR A 86 21.23 -5.73 -1.89
C TYR A 86 20.10 -5.84 -0.86
N GLY A 87 20.09 -6.88 -0.04
CA GLY A 87 19.03 -7.18 0.93
C GLY A 87 17.81 -7.84 0.31
N HIS A 88 16.75 -7.96 1.10
CA HIS A 88 15.58 -8.80 0.77
C HIS A 88 14.35 -7.98 0.37
N ARG A 89 14.45 -6.65 0.26
CA ARG A 89 13.30 -5.75 0.04
C ARG A 89 12.48 -6.06 -1.23
N ARG A 90 13.11 -6.57 -2.29
CA ARG A 90 12.40 -6.97 -3.52
C ARG A 90 11.41 -8.13 -3.34
N LEU A 91 11.51 -8.88 -2.24
CA LEU A 91 10.50 -9.89 -1.90
C LEU A 91 9.12 -9.26 -1.65
N GLU A 92 9.07 -8.07 -1.04
CA GLU A 92 7.83 -7.31 -0.88
C GLU A 92 7.17 -7.02 -2.22
N THR A 93 7.94 -6.56 -3.19
CA THR A 93 7.48 -6.27 -4.54
C THR A 93 6.93 -7.52 -5.24
N LEU A 94 7.66 -8.65 -5.16
CA LEU A 94 7.20 -9.92 -5.73
C LEU A 94 5.88 -10.40 -5.12
N VAL A 95 5.77 -10.36 -3.80
CA VAL A 95 4.53 -10.74 -3.08
C VAL A 95 3.39 -9.83 -3.47
N THR A 96 3.61 -8.52 -3.55
CA THR A 96 2.61 -7.53 -3.94
C THR A 96 2.11 -7.77 -5.37
N VAL A 97 3.02 -8.01 -6.32
CA VAL A 97 2.67 -8.31 -7.71
C VAL A 97 1.90 -9.63 -7.79
N PHE A 98 2.33 -10.67 -7.08
CA PHE A 98 1.63 -11.97 -7.04
C PHE A 98 0.20 -11.83 -6.52
N ILE A 99 0.00 -11.13 -5.39
CA ILE A 99 -1.32 -10.85 -4.84
C ILE A 99 -2.17 -10.12 -5.89
N GLY A 100 -1.65 -9.07 -6.49
CA GLY A 100 -2.37 -8.29 -7.49
C GLY A 100 -2.79 -9.12 -8.72
N VAL A 101 -1.95 -10.05 -9.20
CA VAL A 101 -2.29 -10.98 -10.28
C VAL A 101 -3.43 -11.93 -9.87
N MET A 102 -3.36 -12.48 -8.66
CA MET A 102 -4.44 -13.33 -8.12
C MET A 102 -5.77 -12.57 -8.04
N LEU A 103 -5.73 -11.29 -7.72
CA LEU A 103 -6.90 -10.43 -7.63
C LEU A 103 -7.49 -10.10 -9.02
N ILE A 104 -6.64 -9.87 -10.01
CA ILE A 104 -7.09 -9.71 -11.40
C ILE A 104 -7.82 -10.98 -11.84
N ALA A 105 -7.24 -12.15 -11.57
CA ALA A 105 -7.88 -13.42 -11.92
C ALA A 105 -9.25 -13.59 -11.23
N ALA A 106 -9.33 -13.27 -9.93
CA ALA A 106 -10.58 -13.31 -9.18
C ALA A 106 -11.62 -12.31 -9.74
N GLY A 107 -11.21 -11.05 -9.98
CA GLY A 107 -12.08 -10.01 -10.55
C GLY A 107 -12.63 -10.40 -11.93
N ILE A 108 -11.78 -10.90 -12.82
CA ILE A 108 -12.20 -11.42 -14.14
C ILE A 108 -13.18 -12.61 -13.97
N GLY A 109 -12.87 -13.56 -13.10
CA GLY A 109 -13.72 -14.73 -12.85
C GLY A 109 -15.11 -14.34 -12.33
N ILE A 110 -15.20 -13.40 -11.39
CA ILE A 110 -16.45 -12.88 -10.86
C ILE A 110 -17.24 -12.17 -11.96
N GLY A 111 -16.61 -11.24 -12.69
CA GLY A 111 -17.24 -10.49 -13.76
C GLY A 111 -17.76 -11.41 -14.88
N TRP A 112 -16.95 -12.37 -15.29
CA TRP A 112 -17.34 -13.37 -16.28
C TRP A 112 -18.55 -14.19 -15.83
N LYS A 113 -18.53 -14.71 -14.60
CA LYS A 113 -19.65 -15.46 -14.04
C LYS A 113 -20.92 -14.61 -13.99
N ALA A 114 -20.82 -13.37 -13.51
CA ALA A 114 -21.97 -12.48 -13.42
C ALA A 114 -22.59 -12.17 -14.80
N ILE A 115 -21.75 -11.95 -15.82
CA ILE A 115 -22.22 -11.68 -17.19
C ILE A 115 -22.83 -12.96 -17.82
N SER A 116 -22.16 -14.10 -17.67
CA SER A 116 -22.63 -15.35 -18.28
C SER A 116 -23.98 -15.83 -17.71
N THR A 117 -24.23 -15.56 -16.44
CA THR A 117 -25.49 -15.94 -15.77
C THR A 117 -26.57 -14.85 -15.82
N LEU A 118 -26.27 -13.67 -16.38
CA LEU A 118 -27.23 -12.56 -16.50
C LEU A 118 -28.47 -12.93 -17.36
N GLN A 119 -28.30 -13.79 -18.36
CA GLN A 119 -29.36 -14.20 -19.28
C GLN A 119 -30.13 -15.48 -18.83
N GLU A 120 -29.73 -16.06 -17.71
CA GLU A 120 -30.44 -17.20 -17.16
C GLU A 120 -31.81 -16.77 -16.62
N LYS A 121 -32.89 -17.20 -17.30
CA LYS A 121 -34.28 -16.82 -17.00
C LYS A 121 -34.79 -17.22 -15.60
N GLN A 122 -34.01 -17.94 -14.82
CA GLN A 122 -34.34 -18.43 -13.47
C GLN A 122 -33.30 -18.02 -12.42
N ALA A 123 -32.72 -16.82 -12.50
CA ALA A 123 -31.92 -16.31 -11.41
C ALA A 123 -32.79 -16.14 -10.17
N ALA A 124 -32.64 -17.07 -9.22
CA ALA A 124 -33.38 -16.99 -7.95
C ALA A 124 -33.04 -15.67 -7.24
N SER A 125 -34.06 -14.89 -6.88
CA SER A 125 -33.85 -13.64 -6.14
C SER A 125 -33.02 -13.89 -4.87
N PRO A 126 -32.07 -13.00 -4.53
CA PRO A 126 -31.29 -13.14 -3.31
C PRO A 126 -32.12 -13.30 -2.05
N GLY A 127 -31.65 -14.11 -1.11
CA GLY A 127 -32.31 -14.29 0.18
C GLY A 127 -32.14 -13.07 1.08
N TRP A 128 -33.06 -12.88 2.05
CA TRP A 128 -32.94 -11.82 3.07
C TRP A 128 -31.64 -11.88 3.87
N ILE A 129 -31.04 -13.06 4.02
CA ILE A 129 -29.75 -13.23 4.69
C ILE A 129 -28.64 -12.42 4.00
N ALA A 130 -28.66 -12.32 2.65
CA ALA A 130 -27.71 -11.53 1.90
C ALA A 130 -27.90 -10.02 2.14
N VAL A 131 -29.15 -9.54 2.15
CA VAL A 131 -29.47 -8.13 2.45
C VAL A 131 -29.03 -7.75 3.87
N LEU A 132 -29.37 -8.60 4.86
CA LEU A 132 -29.00 -8.34 6.26
C LEU A 132 -27.49 -8.36 6.46
N ALA A 133 -26.77 -9.27 5.83
CA ALA A 133 -25.32 -9.35 5.92
C ALA A 133 -24.63 -8.12 5.28
N ALA A 134 -25.13 -7.68 4.11
CA ALA A 134 -24.62 -6.46 3.46
C ALA A 134 -24.84 -5.23 4.35
N LEU A 135 -26.04 -5.07 4.89
CA LEU A 135 -26.37 -3.97 5.81
C LEU A 135 -25.51 -4.00 7.08
N ALA A 136 -25.42 -5.17 7.72
CA ALA A 136 -24.60 -5.36 8.93
C ALA A 136 -23.13 -5.03 8.68
N SER A 137 -22.60 -5.42 7.50
CA SER A 137 -21.24 -5.10 7.12
C SER A 137 -21.00 -3.58 7.03
N ILE A 138 -21.89 -2.83 6.39
CA ILE A 138 -21.79 -1.37 6.26
C ILE A 138 -21.84 -0.72 7.65
N VAL A 139 -22.79 -1.13 8.50
CA VAL A 139 -22.93 -0.57 9.86
C VAL A 139 -21.69 -0.87 10.71
N CYS A 140 -21.17 -2.10 10.65
CA CYS A 140 -19.96 -2.47 11.38
C CYS A 140 -18.72 -1.69 10.88
N LYS A 141 -18.55 -1.56 9.57
CA LYS A 141 -17.41 -0.80 8.98
C LYS A 141 -17.50 0.69 9.30
N GLU A 142 -18.68 1.31 9.24
CA GLU A 142 -18.86 2.72 9.66
C GLU A 142 -18.60 2.89 11.16
N SER A 143 -19.02 1.95 12.00
CA SER A 143 -18.74 1.97 13.44
C SER A 143 -17.24 1.84 13.71
N LEU A 144 -16.57 0.94 13.00
CA LEU A 144 -15.12 0.73 13.07
C LEU A 144 -14.36 1.98 12.62
N TYR A 145 -14.79 2.62 11.50
CA TYR A 145 -14.27 3.91 11.07
C TYR A 145 -14.33 4.95 12.19
N ARG A 146 -15.52 5.16 12.77
CA ARG A 146 -15.71 6.17 13.83
C ARG A 146 -14.82 5.92 15.03
N TRP A 147 -14.79 4.67 15.49
CA TRP A 147 -13.96 4.28 16.62
C TRP A 147 -12.46 4.48 16.35
N THR A 148 -11.97 4.02 15.20
CA THR A 148 -10.56 4.18 14.78
C THR A 148 -10.21 5.65 14.61
N ALA A 149 -11.08 6.46 14.00
CA ALA A 149 -10.86 7.89 13.79
C ALA A 149 -10.80 8.68 15.12
N ILE A 150 -11.67 8.35 16.09
CA ILE A 150 -11.66 8.98 17.42
C ILE A 150 -10.36 8.62 18.14
N THR A 151 -9.98 7.34 18.12
CA THR A 151 -8.76 6.85 18.78
C THR A 151 -7.52 7.46 18.11
N GLY A 152 -7.46 7.47 16.78
CA GLY A 152 -6.36 8.05 16.02
C GLY A 152 -6.13 9.54 16.32
N ARG A 153 -7.22 10.31 16.46
CA ARG A 153 -7.14 11.71 16.90
C ARG A 153 -6.61 11.85 18.32
N ARG A 154 -7.03 10.96 19.23
CA ARG A 154 -6.61 10.98 20.65
C ARG A 154 -5.10 10.74 20.77
N VAL A 155 -4.56 9.74 20.06
CA VAL A 155 -3.13 9.38 20.10
C VAL A 155 -2.29 10.12 19.04
N LYS A 156 -2.91 11.03 18.28
CA LYS A 156 -2.27 11.79 17.19
C LYS A 156 -1.53 10.90 16.18
N SER A 157 -2.10 9.73 15.85
CA SER A 157 -1.49 8.78 14.92
C SER A 157 -2.00 8.97 13.49
N PRO A 158 -1.16 9.40 12.52
CA PRO A 158 -1.52 9.47 11.11
C PRO A 158 -1.89 8.10 10.54
N ALA A 159 -1.23 7.03 11.01
CA ALA A 159 -1.50 5.67 10.57
C ALA A 159 -2.94 5.22 10.92
N LEU A 160 -3.41 5.50 12.15
CA LEU A 160 -4.81 5.22 12.52
C LEU A 160 -5.80 6.11 11.76
N ALA A 161 -5.43 7.35 11.43
CA ALA A 161 -6.27 8.21 10.61
C ALA A 161 -6.44 7.63 9.19
N ALA A 162 -5.36 7.19 8.56
CA ALA A 162 -5.39 6.53 7.26
C ALA A 162 -6.20 5.22 7.29
N ASN A 163 -5.99 4.37 8.30
CA ASN A 163 -6.72 3.12 8.49
C ASN A 163 -8.24 3.37 8.72
N ALA A 164 -8.59 4.42 9.45
CA ALA A 164 -9.99 4.82 9.60
C ALA A 164 -10.61 5.18 8.24
N TRP A 165 -9.95 6.00 7.43
CA TRP A 165 -10.44 6.33 6.09
C TRP A 165 -10.58 5.11 5.19
N HIS A 166 -9.69 4.12 5.30
CA HIS A 166 -9.82 2.85 4.60
C HIS A 166 -11.13 2.13 4.96
N HIS A 167 -11.43 1.96 6.25
CA HIS A 167 -12.70 1.36 6.68
C HIS A 167 -13.93 2.10 6.15
N ARG A 168 -13.87 3.43 6.06
CA ARG A 168 -14.97 4.23 5.51
C ARG A 168 -15.13 4.03 4.01
N THR A 169 -14.03 3.99 3.27
CA THR A 169 -14.06 3.73 1.83
C THR A 169 -14.67 2.36 1.53
N ASP A 170 -14.33 1.35 2.33
CA ASP A 170 -14.90 0.01 2.22
C ASP A 170 -16.39 -0.03 2.55
N ALA A 171 -16.83 0.75 3.56
CA ALA A 171 -18.25 0.87 3.87
C ALA A 171 -19.02 1.49 2.68
N LEU A 172 -18.46 2.54 2.07
CA LEU A 172 -19.05 3.21 0.92
C LEU A 172 -19.08 2.32 -0.33
N SER A 173 -18.04 1.53 -0.59
CA SER A 173 -18.00 0.59 -1.72
C SER A 173 -19.01 -0.54 -1.60
N SER A 174 -19.43 -0.91 -0.40
CA SER A 174 -20.46 -1.92 -0.16
C SER A 174 -21.90 -1.37 -0.31
N ILE A 175 -22.12 -0.05 -0.40
CA ILE A 175 -23.46 0.54 -0.61
C ILE A 175 -24.09 0.13 -1.94
N PRO A 176 -23.42 0.22 -3.10
CA PRO A 176 -23.98 -0.29 -4.36
C PRO A 176 -24.38 -1.77 -4.29
N VAL A 177 -23.61 -2.58 -3.56
CA VAL A 177 -23.92 -4.00 -3.34
C VAL A 177 -25.20 -4.16 -2.56
N LEU A 178 -25.37 -3.42 -1.47
CA LEU A 178 -26.62 -3.45 -0.69
C LEU A 178 -27.82 -3.05 -1.55
N ILE A 179 -27.69 -1.99 -2.35
CA ILE A 179 -28.76 -1.52 -3.25
C ILE A 179 -29.11 -2.61 -4.28
N ALA A 180 -28.11 -3.24 -4.88
CA ALA A 180 -28.31 -4.30 -5.88
C ALA A 180 -29.02 -5.53 -5.27
N VAL A 181 -28.53 -6.01 -4.12
CA VAL A 181 -29.08 -7.20 -3.44
C VAL A 181 -30.48 -6.91 -2.91
N ALA A 182 -30.71 -5.74 -2.28
CA ALA A 182 -32.03 -5.36 -1.77
C ALA A 182 -33.04 -5.14 -2.91
N GLY A 183 -32.61 -4.45 -3.98
CA GLY A 183 -33.47 -4.26 -5.18
C GLY A 183 -33.88 -5.60 -5.80
N ALA A 184 -32.94 -6.51 -6.01
CA ALA A 184 -33.19 -7.84 -6.54
C ALA A 184 -34.07 -8.71 -5.60
N ARG A 185 -34.07 -8.45 -4.29
CA ARG A 185 -34.89 -9.16 -3.30
C ARG A 185 -36.31 -8.62 -3.23
N ILE A 186 -36.47 -7.28 -3.23
CA ILE A 186 -37.77 -6.62 -3.08
C ILE A 186 -38.59 -6.73 -4.37
N TYR A 187 -37.94 -6.56 -5.51
CA TYR A 187 -38.57 -6.62 -6.83
C TYR A 187 -38.03 -7.83 -7.62
N PRO A 188 -38.75 -8.97 -7.65
CA PRO A 188 -38.31 -10.18 -8.35
C PRO A 188 -38.00 -9.94 -9.84
N SER A 189 -38.69 -9.01 -10.49
CA SER A 189 -38.42 -8.59 -11.88
C SER A 189 -37.04 -7.89 -12.02
N TRP A 190 -36.41 -7.47 -10.96
CA TRP A 190 -35.11 -6.81 -10.91
C TRP A 190 -34.01 -7.75 -10.41
N SER A 191 -34.22 -9.06 -10.44
CA SER A 191 -33.21 -10.06 -10.03
C SER A 191 -31.86 -9.89 -10.74
N PHE A 192 -31.86 -9.33 -11.95
CA PHE A 192 -30.65 -8.98 -12.69
C PHE A 192 -29.74 -7.97 -11.96
N LEU A 193 -30.30 -7.17 -11.04
CA LEU A 193 -29.49 -6.17 -10.27
C LEU A 193 -28.39 -6.83 -9.45
N ASP A 194 -28.59 -8.04 -8.92
CA ASP A 194 -27.55 -8.76 -8.21
C ASP A 194 -26.33 -9.07 -9.11
N HIS A 195 -26.61 -9.46 -10.35
CA HIS A 195 -25.55 -9.70 -11.35
C HIS A 195 -24.85 -8.39 -11.74
N VAL A 196 -25.62 -7.32 -11.93
CA VAL A 196 -25.06 -5.98 -12.20
C VAL A 196 -24.19 -5.52 -11.03
N GLY A 197 -24.65 -5.73 -9.79
CA GLY A 197 -23.86 -5.45 -8.59
C GLY A 197 -22.53 -6.23 -8.57
N ALA A 198 -22.56 -7.51 -8.93
CA ALA A 198 -21.37 -8.34 -9.03
C ALA A 198 -20.38 -7.81 -10.10
N VAL A 199 -20.88 -7.37 -11.26
CA VAL A 199 -20.05 -6.75 -12.32
C VAL A 199 -19.43 -5.46 -11.82
N VAL A 200 -20.19 -4.59 -11.15
CA VAL A 200 -19.66 -3.34 -10.56
C VAL A 200 -18.55 -3.61 -9.56
N VAL A 201 -18.75 -4.58 -8.67
CA VAL A 201 -17.72 -4.99 -7.70
C VAL A 201 -16.50 -5.56 -8.41
N SER A 202 -16.68 -6.39 -9.45
CA SER A 202 -15.54 -6.93 -10.22
C SER A 202 -14.69 -5.82 -10.84
N ILE A 203 -15.30 -4.75 -11.34
CA ILE A 203 -14.59 -3.58 -11.86
C ILE A 203 -13.79 -2.88 -10.74
N PHE A 204 -14.36 -2.76 -9.55
CA PHE A 204 -13.63 -2.20 -8.41
C PHE A 204 -12.45 -3.06 -8.00
N ILE A 205 -12.60 -4.40 -7.99
CA ILE A 205 -11.49 -5.33 -7.72
C ILE A 205 -10.39 -5.14 -8.77
N LEU A 206 -10.74 -5.11 -10.05
CA LEU A 206 -9.76 -4.93 -11.14
C LEU A 206 -9.04 -3.58 -11.04
N HIS A 207 -9.77 -2.51 -10.74
CA HIS A 207 -9.17 -1.19 -10.55
C HIS A 207 -8.19 -1.16 -9.36
N ALA A 208 -8.59 -1.73 -8.22
CA ALA A 208 -7.73 -1.85 -7.04
C ALA A 208 -6.49 -2.70 -7.33
N SER A 209 -6.66 -3.83 -8.03
CA SER A 209 -5.56 -4.72 -8.41
C SER A 209 -4.52 -4.03 -9.28
N ILE A 210 -4.96 -3.22 -10.26
CA ILE A 210 -4.05 -2.44 -11.11
C ILE A 210 -3.25 -1.43 -10.27
N LYS A 211 -3.89 -0.76 -9.31
CA LYS A 211 -3.20 0.17 -8.40
C LYS A 211 -2.16 -0.53 -7.52
N ILE A 212 -2.40 -1.79 -7.13
CA ILE A 212 -1.48 -2.59 -6.33
C ILE A 212 -0.30 -3.07 -7.19
N ILE A 213 -0.57 -3.55 -8.41
CA ILE A 213 0.46 -4.11 -9.28
C ILE A 213 1.36 -3.05 -9.90
N TRP A 214 0.80 -1.91 -10.31
CA TRP A 214 1.51 -0.93 -11.10
C TRP A 214 2.82 -0.42 -10.47
N PRO A 215 2.88 -0.05 -9.18
CA PRO A 215 4.13 0.31 -8.53
C PRO A 215 5.16 -0.82 -8.54
N GLY A 216 4.72 -2.06 -8.26
CA GLY A 216 5.60 -3.22 -8.28
C GLY A 216 6.17 -3.52 -9.66
N LEU A 217 5.35 -3.45 -10.72
CA LEU A 217 5.85 -3.60 -12.09
C LEU A 217 6.81 -2.47 -12.47
N SER A 218 6.50 -1.24 -12.07
CA SER A 218 7.37 -0.08 -12.31
C SER A 218 8.75 -0.27 -11.64
N GLU A 219 8.78 -0.82 -10.43
CA GLU A 219 10.03 -1.15 -9.73
C GLU A 219 10.81 -2.25 -10.47
N LEU A 220 10.14 -3.30 -10.95
CA LEU A 220 10.78 -4.42 -11.65
C LEU A 220 11.42 -4.01 -12.99
N ILE A 221 10.95 -2.93 -13.61
CA ILE A 221 11.51 -2.37 -14.85
C ILE A 221 12.36 -1.13 -14.60
N ASP A 222 12.81 -0.92 -13.36
CA ASP A 222 13.69 0.16 -12.93
C ASP A 222 13.17 1.58 -13.32
N VAL A 223 11.87 1.84 -13.16
CA VAL A 223 11.32 3.19 -13.34
C VAL A 223 11.97 4.14 -12.35
N GLY A 224 12.54 5.24 -12.88
CA GLY A 224 13.25 6.23 -12.07
C GLY A 224 12.32 7.09 -11.21
N ALA A 225 12.90 7.72 -10.18
CA ALA A 225 12.20 8.69 -9.34
C ALA A 225 11.68 9.89 -10.16
N PRO A 226 10.64 10.61 -9.69
CA PRO A 226 10.10 11.78 -10.33
C PRO A 226 11.17 12.84 -10.64
N THR A 227 10.94 13.63 -11.68
CA THR A 227 11.88 14.68 -12.11
C THR A 227 12.22 15.65 -10.96
N GLU A 228 11.26 15.98 -10.11
CA GLU A 228 11.48 16.86 -8.96
C GLU A 228 12.45 16.24 -7.94
N THR A 229 12.32 14.95 -7.66
CA THR A 229 13.25 14.24 -6.76
C THR A 229 14.65 14.19 -7.35
N ARG A 230 14.78 13.88 -8.64
CA ARG A 230 16.10 13.88 -9.34
C ARG A 230 16.72 15.28 -9.37
N LYS A 231 15.91 16.32 -9.54
CA LYS A 231 16.38 17.72 -9.46
C LYS A 231 16.87 18.05 -8.05
N LYS A 232 16.11 17.66 -7.01
CA LYS A 232 16.53 17.85 -5.62
C LYS A 232 17.87 17.16 -5.32
N ILE A 233 18.05 15.91 -5.79
CA ILE A 233 19.33 15.18 -5.66
C ILE A 233 20.47 15.97 -6.32
N ARG A 234 20.28 16.46 -7.55
CA ARG A 234 21.26 17.27 -8.25
C ARG A 234 21.62 18.53 -7.47
N ASP A 235 20.61 19.27 -6.99
CA ASP A 235 20.81 20.53 -6.28
C ASP A 235 21.57 20.34 -4.95
N ILE A 236 21.32 19.22 -4.26
CA ILE A 236 22.05 18.85 -3.04
C ILE A 236 23.51 18.52 -3.37
N ALA A 237 23.77 17.71 -4.38
CA ALA A 237 25.12 17.32 -4.80
C ALA A 237 25.94 18.55 -5.24
N LEU A 238 25.34 19.45 -6.03
CA LEU A 238 26.01 20.69 -6.50
C LEU A 238 26.37 21.67 -5.38
N LYS A 239 25.67 21.62 -4.24
CA LYS A 239 25.99 22.48 -3.07
C LYS A 239 27.20 21.98 -2.28
N ASN A 240 27.72 20.81 -2.62
CA ASN A 240 28.87 20.27 -1.90
C ASN A 240 30.18 20.92 -2.38
N GLU A 241 31.05 21.28 -1.44
CA GLU A 241 32.32 21.89 -1.75
C GLU A 241 33.19 20.92 -2.58
N GLY A 242 33.80 21.41 -3.63
CA GLY A 242 34.64 20.63 -4.55
C GLY A 242 33.88 19.95 -5.70
N VAL A 243 32.55 19.99 -5.73
CA VAL A 243 31.74 19.49 -6.86
C VAL A 243 31.58 20.59 -7.89
N LEU A 244 32.08 20.35 -9.12
CA LEU A 244 32.00 21.29 -10.24
C LEU A 244 30.74 21.06 -11.10
N GLN A 245 30.38 19.80 -11.33
CA GLN A 245 29.21 19.41 -12.12
C GLN A 245 28.61 18.11 -11.59
N VAL A 246 27.33 17.87 -11.91
CA VAL A 246 26.62 16.62 -11.62
C VAL A 246 25.89 16.17 -12.87
N HIS A 247 26.14 14.93 -13.31
CA HIS A 247 25.48 14.33 -14.46
C HIS A 247 25.13 12.86 -14.24
N ASP A 248 24.52 12.21 -15.21
CA ASP A 248 24.14 10.79 -15.21
C ASP A 248 23.43 10.32 -13.92
N ILE A 249 22.50 11.15 -13.41
CA ILE A 249 21.69 10.79 -12.26
C ILE A 249 20.70 9.70 -12.66
N ARG A 250 20.93 8.48 -12.18
CA ARG A 250 20.05 7.33 -12.32
C ARG A 250 19.44 7.01 -10.99
N THR A 251 18.17 6.67 -10.99
CA THR A 251 17.45 6.32 -9.77
C THR A 251 16.59 5.11 -10.05
N ARG A 252 16.41 4.24 -9.07
CA ARG A 252 15.47 3.12 -9.11
C ARG A 252 14.82 2.92 -7.75
N TYR A 253 13.61 2.38 -7.77
CA TYR A 253 12.94 2.02 -6.53
C TYR A 253 13.36 0.63 -6.05
N ILE A 254 13.45 0.47 -4.74
CA ILE A 254 13.57 -0.80 -4.04
C ILE A 254 12.53 -0.75 -2.92
N SER A 255 11.34 -1.33 -3.18
CA SER A 255 10.14 -1.15 -2.35
C SER A 255 9.77 0.34 -2.24
N SER A 256 9.64 0.89 -1.05
CA SER A 256 9.34 2.31 -0.82
C SER A 256 10.56 3.23 -0.86
N SER A 257 11.77 2.70 -1.07
CA SER A 257 13.02 3.47 -1.01
C SER A 257 13.63 3.67 -2.40
N ILE A 258 14.50 4.69 -2.52
CA ILE A 258 15.18 5.05 -3.76
C ILE A 258 16.66 4.71 -3.62
N GLN A 259 17.20 4.01 -4.60
CA GLN A 259 18.64 3.89 -4.83
C GLN A 259 19.07 4.86 -5.90
N VAL A 260 20.20 5.52 -5.69
CA VAL A 260 20.71 6.58 -6.56
C VAL A 260 22.12 6.23 -7.03
N ASP A 261 22.36 6.32 -8.33
CA ASP A 261 23.68 6.34 -8.94
C ASP A 261 23.85 7.72 -9.58
N LEU A 262 24.97 8.39 -9.31
CA LEU A 262 25.24 9.68 -9.92
C LEU A 262 26.73 9.91 -10.14
N HIS A 263 27.06 10.77 -11.08
CA HIS A 263 28.41 11.19 -11.37
C HIS A 263 28.63 12.65 -10.93
N ILE A 264 29.75 12.88 -10.25
CA ILE A 264 30.21 14.23 -9.90
C ILE A 264 31.53 14.52 -10.61
N VAL A 265 31.67 15.73 -11.11
CA VAL A 265 32.94 16.21 -11.67
C VAL A 265 33.65 17.00 -10.59
N VAL A 266 34.92 16.68 -10.35
CA VAL A 266 35.80 17.37 -9.39
C VAL A 266 37.10 17.83 -10.10
N ASP A 267 37.90 18.68 -9.43
CA ASP A 267 39.20 19.09 -9.98
C ASP A 267 40.11 17.86 -10.21
N GLY A 268 40.53 17.65 -11.45
CA GLY A 268 41.41 16.53 -11.85
C GLY A 268 42.78 16.52 -11.23
N SER A 269 43.18 17.60 -10.55
CA SER A 269 44.50 17.71 -9.87
C SER A 269 44.48 17.19 -8.44
N ILE A 270 43.29 16.91 -7.88
CA ILE A 270 43.16 16.40 -6.50
C ILE A 270 43.58 14.93 -6.41
N THR A 271 43.93 14.50 -5.21
CA THR A 271 44.22 13.09 -4.95
C THR A 271 42.94 12.24 -4.97
N VAL A 272 43.06 10.94 -5.30
CA VAL A 272 41.93 9.98 -5.20
C VAL A 272 41.30 10.00 -3.79
N ARG A 273 42.11 10.19 -2.75
CA ARG A 273 41.62 10.30 -1.38
C ARG A 273 40.74 11.54 -1.17
N ALA A 274 41.11 12.69 -1.73
CA ALA A 274 40.33 13.91 -1.65
C ALA A 274 38.99 13.77 -2.44
N GLY A 275 39.04 13.18 -3.63
CA GLY A 275 37.84 12.90 -4.40
C GLY A 275 36.88 11.93 -3.70
N HIS A 276 37.40 10.91 -3.02
CA HIS A 276 36.60 9.98 -2.22
C HIS A 276 35.88 10.69 -1.05
N VAL A 277 36.57 11.58 -0.35
CA VAL A 277 35.94 12.37 0.75
C VAL A 277 34.78 13.22 0.20
N ILE A 278 34.96 13.88 -0.94
CA ILE A 278 33.88 14.66 -1.59
C ILE A 278 32.69 13.74 -1.93
N ALA A 279 32.95 12.54 -2.45
CA ALA A 279 31.91 11.57 -2.81
C ALA A 279 31.13 11.10 -1.56
N ASP A 280 31.82 10.81 -0.46
CA ASP A 280 31.19 10.42 0.81
C ASP A 280 30.33 11.55 1.36
N ASP A 281 30.82 12.80 1.33
CA ASP A 281 30.06 13.98 1.78
C ASP A 281 28.79 14.19 0.94
N VAL A 282 28.87 14.02 -0.37
CA VAL A 282 27.69 14.07 -1.27
C VAL A 282 26.69 12.99 -0.94
N ARG A 283 27.15 11.75 -0.76
CA ARG A 283 26.33 10.60 -0.40
C ARG A 283 25.59 10.86 0.91
N ASP A 284 26.32 11.20 1.96
CA ASP A 284 25.77 11.36 3.32
C ASP A 284 24.77 12.52 3.37
N ARG A 285 25.03 13.60 2.61
CA ARG A 285 24.12 14.73 2.52
C ARG A 285 22.83 14.37 1.79
N ILE A 286 22.89 13.64 0.67
CA ILE A 286 21.70 13.21 -0.06
C ILE A 286 20.85 12.29 0.81
N ILE A 287 21.46 11.31 1.50
CA ILE A 287 20.76 10.40 2.41
C ILE A 287 20.15 11.18 3.59
N GLY A 288 20.85 12.17 4.13
CA GLY A 288 20.37 12.98 5.25
C GLY A 288 19.24 13.94 4.90
N GLU A 289 19.22 14.48 3.67
CA GLU A 289 18.21 15.47 3.24
C GLU A 289 16.98 14.87 2.53
N ILE A 290 17.10 13.61 2.04
CA ILE A 290 16.01 12.90 1.34
C ILE A 290 15.75 11.57 2.04
N PRO A 291 14.79 11.48 2.98
CA PRO A 291 14.53 10.28 3.78
C PRO A 291 14.17 9.04 2.99
N GLU A 292 13.66 9.20 1.76
CA GLU A 292 13.31 8.10 0.86
C GLU A 292 14.53 7.46 0.19
N VAL A 293 15.71 8.13 0.22
CA VAL A 293 16.94 7.60 -0.37
C VAL A 293 17.58 6.61 0.60
N LEU A 294 17.74 5.37 0.13
CA LEU A 294 18.32 4.26 0.88
C LEU A 294 19.84 4.23 0.79
N ASP A 295 20.34 4.45 -0.42
CA ASP A 295 21.77 4.37 -0.72
C ASP A 295 22.11 5.21 -1.96
N VAL A 296 23.36 5.69 -2.02
CA VAL A 296 23.86 6.52 -3.12
C VAL A 296 25.24 6.01 -3.53
N ILE A 297 25.38 5.70 -4.81
CA ILE A 297 26.68 5.43 -5.42
C ILE A 297 27.13 6.70 -6.15
N VAL A 298 28.26 7.23 -5.75
CA VAL A 298 28.86 8.44 -6.35
C VAL A 298 30.09 8.05 -7.15
N HIS A 299 30.01 8.26 -8.47
CA HIS A 299 31.16 8.15 -9.36
C HIS A 299 31.87 9.51 -9.46
N VAL A 300 33.20 9.51 -9.39
CA VAL A 300 34.00 10.73 -9.41
C VAL A 300 34.75 10.83 -10.75
N ASP A 301 34.43 11.87 -11.52
CA ASP A 301 35.01 12.15 -12.80
C ASP A 301 35.94 13.37 -12.77
N PRO A 302 37.03 13.37 -13.51
CA PRO A 302 37.82 14.59 -13.81
C PRO A 302 37.07 15.48 -14.81
N PRO A 303 37.35 16.78 -14.88
CA PRO A 303 36.80 17.63 -15.93
C PRO A 303 37.15 17.09 -17.31
N GLU A 304 36.19 17.10 -18.24
CA GLU A 304 36.49 16.80 -19.64
C GLU A 304 37.61 17.74 -20.13
N LYS A 305 38.66 17.20 -20.75
CA LYS A 305 39.65 18.02 -21.37
C LYS A 305 38.94 18.83 -22.45
N ALA A 306 39.02 20.17 -22.36
CA ALA A 306 38.67 21.03 -23.48
C ALA A 306 39.53 20.61 -24.68
N VAL A 307 38.89 19.97 -25.67
CA VAL A 307 39.54 19.61 -26.95
C VAL A 307 39.62 20.86 -27.79
#